data_5b252c47ec39f293bb6a4480b7152b50
#
_entry.id   5b252c47ec39f293bb6a4480b7152b50
#
_cell.length_a   1.000
_cell.length_b   1.000
_cell.length_c   1.000
_cell.angle_alpha   90.00
_cell.angle_beta   90.00
_cell.angle_gamma   90.00
#
_symmetry.space_group_name_H-M   'P 1'
#
loop_
_entity.id
_entity.type
_entity.pdbx_description
1 polymer ?
#
loop_
_entity_poly.entity_id
_entity_poly.type
_entity_poly.pdbx_seq_one_letter_code
_entity_poly.pdbx_strand_id
1 'polypeptide(L)'
;HTVAAMRTALVGLPTLRFDAMSTIGPAPVERSVIESVTVKGREILMQWDDGIVLSTALRFSGEWHLYRTAEMWRKETYRARVVIEVEGWVAVCFDAPIVETYRQPDRKRHPQSGGIGPNISHPKTDLSGCTQRLLDYRYADAMISDVLMDESVMSGFGNVARSETLWAVGLSPFAKMADLSYEDCAVLIETASRIVQSDPET
;
A
#
# COMPACT_ATOMS: atom_id res chain seq x y z
N HIS A 1 -19.06 -2.84 5.68
CA HIS A 1 -19.58 -2.91 7.08
C HIS A 1 -18.45 -2.77 8.13
N THR A 2 -17.33 -3.46 8.00
CA THR A 2 -16.25 -3.49 9.02
C THR A 2 -15.66 -2.10 9.31
N VAL A 3 -15.34 -1.30 8.28
CA VAL A 3 -14.74 0.04 8.46
C VAL A 3 -15.71 1.00 9.18
N ALA A 4 -17.00 0.94 8.88
CA ALA A 4 -17.98 1.75 9.58
C ALA A 4 -18.09 1.37 11.06
N ALA A 5 -18.05 0.07 11.37
CA ALA A 5 -18.02 -0.42 12.75
C ALA A 5 -16.75 0.03 13.49
N MET A 6 -15.58 -0.09 12.84
CA MET A 6 -14.31 0.38 13.40
C MET A 6 -14.32 1.89 13.65
N ARG A 7 -14.87 2.67 12.72
CA ARG A 7 -15.00 4.12 12.89
C ARG A 7 -15.82 4.47 14.13
N THR A 8 -16.96 3.81 14.30
CA THR A 8 -17.85 4.04 15.44
C THR A 8 -17.23 3.60 16.76
N ALA A 9 -16.43 2.52 16.75
CA ALA A 9 -15.89 1.92 17.94
C ALA A 9 -14.54 2.52 18.43
N LEU A 10 -13.76 3.09 17.50
CA LEU A 10 -12.37 3.46 17.78
C LEU A 10 -12.13 4.96 17.74
N VAL A 11 -12.83 5.71 16.86
CA VAL A 11 -12.56 7.14 16.67
C VAL A 11 -12.94 7.93 17.92
N GLY A 12 -12.07 8.83 18.33
CA GLY A 12 -12.20 9.65 19.53
C GLY A 12 -11.72 8.97 20.82
N LEU A 13 -11.27 7.71 20.73
CA LEU A 13 -10.76 6.99 21.90
C LEU A 13 -9.23 6.93 21.93
N PRO A 14 -8.62 7.03 23.13
CA PRO A 14 -7.18 6.87 23.29
C PRO A 14 -6.77 5.40 23.09
N THR A 15 -5.66 5.20 22.39
CA THR A 15 -5.07 3.89 22.16
C THR A 15 -4.39 3.39 23.43
N LEU A 16 -4.87 2.28 23.97
CA LEU A 16 -4.31 1.63 25.17
C LEU A 16 -3.18 0.67 24.81
N ARG A 17 -3.28 0.06 23.62
CA ARG A 17 -2.26 -0.86 23.08
C ARG A 17 -2.21 -0.74 21.57
N PHE A 18 -1.01 -0.62 21.03
CA PHE A 18 -0.71 -0.75 19.63
C PHE A 18 0.38 -1.80 19.45
N ASP A 19 0.07 -2.86 18.73
CA ASP A 19 1.00 -3.95 18.45
C ASP A 19 0.91 -4.27 16.97
N ALA A 20 2.02 -4.11 16.25
CA ALA A 20 2.06 -4.33 14.83
C ALA A 20 3.30 -5.16 14.48
N MET A 21 3.08 -6.44 14.20
CA MET A 21 4.14 -7.39 13.86
C MET A 21 4.71 -7.07 12.49
N SER A 22 6.02 -6.90 12.42
CA SER A 22 6.77 -6.62 11.18
C SER A 22 6.32 -5.34 10.46
N THR A 23 5.91 -4.33 11.23
CA THR A 23 5.54 -3.01 10.68
C THR A 23 6.79 -2.22 10.36
N ILE A 24 6.75 -1.51 9.23
CA ILE A 24 7.77 -0.55 8.87
C ILE A 24 7.23 0.83 9.24
N GLY A 25 7.98 1.54 10.09
CA GLY A 25 7.66 2.89 10.51
C GLY A 25 7.45 3.06 12.02
N PRO A 26 7.14 4.29 12.45
CA PRO A 26 6.96 4.63 13.85
C PRO A 26 5.62 4.12 14.39
N ALA A 27 5.58 3.73 15.65
CA ALA A 27 4.33 3.47 16.36
C ALA A 27 3.67 4.78 16.82
N PRO A 28 2.31 4.81 16.95
CA PRO A 28 1.64 5.91 17.61
C PRO A 28 2.08 6.01 19.08
N VAL A 29 2.13 7.23 19.60
CA VAL A 29 2.46 7.47 21.00
C VAL A 29 1.40 6.83 21.90
N GLU A 30 1.81 6.31 23.05
CA GLU A 30 0.89 5.75 24.01
C GLU A 30 -0.21 6.74 24.38
N ARG A 31 -1.47 6.28 24.36
CA ARG A 31 -2.69 7.06 24.58
C ARG A 31 -3.00 8.14 23.54
N SER A 32 -2.31 8.18 22.39
CA SER A 32 -2.77 9.01 21.28
C SER A 32 -4.17 8.58 20.81
N VAL A 33 -4.95 9.56 20.38
CA VAL A 33 -6.35 9.40 20.03
C VAL A 33 -6.49 9.08 18.56
N ILE A 34 -7.32 8.09 18.23
CA ILE A 34 -7.63 7.77 16.84
C ILE A 34 -8.58 8.85 16.29
N GLU A 35 -8.12 9.66 15.36
CA GLU A 35 -8.91 10.75 14.75
C GLU A 35 -9.79 10.26 13.61
N SER A 36 -9.30 9.30 12.82
CA SER A 36 -10.05 8.83 11.66
C SER A 36 -9.75 7.38 11.29
N VAL A 37 -10.75 6.71 10.71
CA VAL A 37 -10.63 5.44 10.00
C VAL A 37 -11.25 5.61 8.63
N THR A 38 -10.45 5.49 7.57
CA THR A 38 -10.87 5.75 6.19
C THR A 38 -10.46 4.62 5.26
N VAL A 39 -11.11 4.53 4.11
CA VAL A 39 -10.74 3.61 3.02
C VAL A 39 -10.21 4.44 1.86
N LYS A 40 -9.08 4.04 1.32
CA LYS A 40 -8.55 4.60 0.08
C LYS A 40 -8.19 3.46 -0.87
N GLY A 41 -9.01 3.28 -1.90
CA GLY A 41 -8.87 2.11 -2.77
C GLY A 41 -9.03 0.81 -2.00
N ARG A 42 -7.98 0.01 -1.93
CA ARG A 42 -7.91 -1.27 -1.21
C ARG A 42 -7.19 -1.19 0.14
N GLU A 43 -6.86 0.00 0.58
CA GLU A 43 -6.19 0.26 1.85
C GLU A 43 -7.17 0.80 2.89
N ILE A 44 -6.99 0.38 4.13
CA ILE A 44 -7.62 0.99 5.29
C ILE A 44 -6.57 1.82 6.00
N LEU A 45 -6.88 3.09 6.20
CA LEU A 45 -6.05 4.07 6.86
C LEU A 45 -6.63 4.42 8.22
N MET A 46 -5.82 4.38 9.26
CA MET A 46 -6.11 4.95 10.57
C MET A 46 -5.14 6.08 10.86
N GLN A 47 -5.65 7.18 11.35
CA GLN A 47 -4.86 8.35 11.70
C GLN A 47 -5.01 8.67 13.17
N TRP A 48 -3.90 9.00 13.82
CA TRP A 48 -3.82 9.45 15.21
C TRP A 48 -3.53 10.95 15.31
N ASP A 49 -3.89 11.54 16.44
CA ASP A 49 -3.67 12.96 16.76
C ASP A 49 -2.19 13.34 16.87
N ASP A 50 -1.31 12.36 17.07
CA ASP A 50 0.15 12.54 17.03
C ASP A 50 0.74 12.60 15.61
N GLY A 51 -0.12 12.53 14.60
CA GLY A 51 0.24 12.58 13.18
C GLY A 51 0.70 11.26 12.59
N ILE A 52 0.63 10.16 13.34
CA ILE A 52 0.90 8.81 12.81
C ILE A 52 -0.31 8.34 11.98
N VAL A 53 -0.01 7.70 10.87
CA VAL A 53 -0.99 7.02 10.03
C VAL A 53 -0.57 5.56 9.89
N LEU A 54 -1.50 4.65 10.19
CA LEU A 54 -1.38 3.23 9.85
C LEU A 54 -2.08 3.00 8.51
N SER A 55 -1.39 2.37 7.58
CA SER A 55 -1.94 1.84 6.34
C SER A 55 -1.91 0.32 6.35
N THR A 56 -3.02 -0.30 6.00
CA THR A 56 -3.12 -1.76 5.82
C THR A 56 -3.72 -2.07 4.46
N ALA A 57 -2.93 -2.72 3.60
CA ALA A 57 -3.42 -3.22 2.32
C ALA A 57 -3.91 -4.66 2.50
N LEU A 58 -5.22 -4.87 2.40
CA LEU A 58 -5.86 -6.15 2.70
C LEU A 58 -5.71 -7.16 1.56
N ARG A 59 -5.60 -6.69 0.31
CA ARG A 59 -5.54 -7.53 -0.90
C ARG A 59 -6.62 -8.62 -0.89
N PHE A 60 -6.25 -9.90 -1.07
CA PHE A 60 -7.19 -11.03 -1.13
C PHE A 60 -7.35 -11.77 0.21
N SER A 61 -6.41 -11.64 1.13
CA SER A 61 -6.34 -12.44 2.36
C SER A 61 -6.55 -11.62 3.64
N GLY A 62 -6.23 -10.32 3.60
CA GLY A 62 -6.28 -9.48 4.78
C GLY A 62 -7.71 -9.11 5.17
N GLU A 63 -7.98 -9.07 6.45
CA GLU A 63 -9.26 -8.63 6.99
C GLU A 63 -9.11 -8.01 8.38
N TRP A 64 -9.98 -7.05 8.69
CA TRP A 64 -10.11 -6.46 10.01
C TRP A 64 -11.30 -7.05 10.75
N HIS A 65 -11.07 -7.43 11.99
CA HIS A 65 -12.09 -7.84 12.93
C HIS A 65 -12.15 -6.89 14.12
N LEU A 66 -13.34 -6.70 14.64
CA LEU A 66 -13.60 -5.89 15.82
C LEU A 66 -14.20 -6.79 16.91
N TYR A 67 -13.59 -6.77 18.08
CA TYR A 67 -13.95 -7.56 19.26
C TYR A 67 -14.23 -6.67 20.44
N ARG A 68 -15.01 -7.14 21.40
CA ARG A 68 -15.06 -6.55 22.72
C ARG A 68 -13.79 -6.90 23.50
N THR A 69 -13.42 -6.07 24.47
CA THR A 69 -12.31 -6.39 25.36
C THR A 69 -12.58 -7.74 26.05
N ALA A 70 -11.58 -8.62 26.05
CA ALA A 70 -11.63 -10.00 26.54
C ALA A 70 -12.50 -10.98 25.71
N GLU A 71 -13.03 -10.58 24.56
CA GLU A 71 -13.68 -11.51 23.62
C GLU A 71 -12.62 -12.39 22.93
N MET A 72 -12.92 -13.68 22.80
CA MET A 72 -12.03 -14.58 22.06
C MET A 72 -12.02 -14.28 20.58
N TRP A 73 -10.84 -14.20 20.00
CA TRP A 73 -10.69 -13.97 18.56
C TRP A 73 -11.13 -15.18 17.77
N ARG A 74 -11.78 -14.93 16.62
CA ARG A 74 -12.26 -15.99 15.70
C ARG A 74 -11.14 -16.64 14.91
N LYS A 75 -10.00 -15.97 14.80
CA LYS A 75 -8.79 -16.46 14.14
C LYS A 75 -7.66 -16.64 15.13
N GLU A 76 -6.71 -17.45 14.73
CA GLU A 76 -5.54 -17.76 15.55
C GLU A 76 -4.62 -16.55 15.69
N THR A 77 -4.07 -16.37 16.88
CA THR A 77 -3.29 -15.19 17.28
C THR A 77 -2.06 -14.96 16.39
N TYR A 78 -1.42 -16.03 15.90
CA TYR A 78 -0.24 -15.91 15.04
C TYR A 78 -0.53 -15.28 13.67
N ARG A 79 -1.80 -15.23 13.25
CA ARG A 79 -2.25 -14.58 12.02
C ARG A 79 -2.48 -13.09 12.17
N ALA A 80 -2.48 -12.59 13.42
CA ALA A 80 -2.65 -11.17 13.67
C ALA A 80 -1.41 -10.39 13.19
N ARG A 81 -1.66 -9.36 12.41
CA ARG A 81 -0.64 -8.44 11.89
C ARG A 81 -0.64 -7.12 12.63
N VAL A 82 -1.81 -6.68 13.06
CA VAL A 82 -1.99 -5.47 13.87
C VAL A 82 -3.02 -5.74 14.95
N VAL A 83 -2.76 -5.27 16.15
CA VAL A 83 -3.70 -5.26 17.27
C VAL A 83 -3.76 -3.85 17.83
N ILE A 84 -4.96 -3.28 17.88
CA ILE A 84 -5.23 -1.96 18.43
C ILE A 84 -6.29 -2.13 19.50
N GLU A 85 -5.97 -1.73 20.72
CA GLU A 85 -6.89 -1.77 21.85
C GLU A 85 -7.21 -0.34 22.30
N VAL A 86 -8.49 -0.08 22.45
CA VAL A 86 -9.07 1.11 23.05
C VAL A 86 -10.03 0.70 24.14
N GLU A 87 -10.59 1.63 24.89
CA GLU A 87 -11.57 1.32 25.93
C GLU A 87 -12.78 0.56 25.35
N GLY A 88 -13.00 -0.66 25.84
CA GLY A 88 -14.11 -1.53 25.46
C GLY A 88 -13.99 -2.28 24.13
N TRP A 89 -12.95 -2.00 23.30
CA TRP A 89 -12.80 -2.60 22.00
C TRP A 89 -11.37 -3.00 21.63
N VAL A 90 -11.26 -4.08 20.88
CA VAL A 90 -10.00 -4.55 20.27
C VAL A 90 -10.22 -4.73 18.77
N ALA A 91 -9.49 -3.98 17.97
CA ALA A 91 -9.45 -4.15 16.52
C ALA A 91 -8.21 -4.97 16.12
N VAL A 92 -8.41 -6.02 15.34
CA VAL A 92 -7.34 -6.92 14.90
C VAL A 92 -7.34 -7.05 13.40
N CYS A 93 -6.20 -6.79 12.79
CA CYS A 93 -5.97 -7.05 11.37
C CYS A 93 -5.28 -8.40 11.23
N PHE A 94 -5.91 -9.31 10.50
CA PHE A 94 -5.35 -10.63 10.19
C PHE A 94 -4.88 -10.67 8.74
N ASP A 95 -3.81 -11.43 8.51
CA ASP A 95 -3.32 -11.83 7.18
C ASP A 95 -3.07 -10.68 6.19
N ALA A 96 -3.01 -9.43 6.64
CA ALA A 96 -2.69 -8.31 5.76
C ALA A 96 -1.24 -8.46 5.25
N PRO A 97 -1.01 -8.52 3.93
CA PRO A 97 0.33 -8.67 3.38
C PRO A 97 1.19 -7.43 3.60
N ILE A 98 0.58 -6.26 3.68
CA ILE A 98 1.28 -4.99 3.85
C ILE A 98 0.67 -4.25 5.03
N VAL A 99 1.54 -3.90 5.99
CA VAL A 99 1.22 -3.09 7.17
C VAL A 99 2.32 -2.06 7.34
N GLU A 100 1.98 -0.80 7.31
CA GLU A 100 2.92 0.31 7.38
C GLU A 100 2.40 1.42 8.26
N THR A 101 3.33 2.08 8.95
CA THR A 101 3.05 3.33 9.65
C THR A 101 3.98 4.43 9.17
N TYR A 102 3.49 5.66 9.13
CA TYR A 102 4.28 6.82 8.73
C TYR A 102 3.70 8.08 9.38
N ARG A 103 4.52 9.15 9.45
CA ARG A 103 4.02 10.47 9.80
C ARG A 103 3.35 11.13 8.60
N GLN A 104 2.25 11.82 8.82
CA GLN A 104 1.48 12.46 7.75
C GLN A 104 2.31 13.36 6.81
N PRO A 105 3.31 14.13 7.26
CA PRO A 105 4.22 14.85 6.37
C PRO A 105 5.04 13.95 5.46
N ASP A 106 5.32 12.72 5.89
CA ASP A 106 6.18 11.78 5.19
C ASP A 106 5.44 10.97 4.11
N ARG A 107 4.10 11.06 4.08
CA ARG A 107 3.24 10.32 3.14
C ARG A 107 3.67 10.49 1.68
N LYS A 108 4.17 11.68 1.30
CA LYS A 108 4.67 11.94 -0.05
C LYS A 108 5.99 11.24 -0.37
N ARG A 109 6.68 10.75 0.66
CA ARG A 109 7.99 10.08 0.55
C ARG A 109 7.91 8.56 0.67
N HIS A 110 6.75 8.03 1.07
CA HIS A 110 6.59 6.59 1.25
C HIS A 110 6.12 5.93 -0.05
N PRO A 111 6.93 5.06 -0.69
CA PRO A 111 6.62 4.51 -2.01
C PRO A 111 5.29 3.75 -2.06
N GLN A 112 4.89 3.08 -0.97
CA GLN A 112 3.68 2.25 -0.93
C GLN A 112 2.44 2.99 -0.42
N SER A 113 2.60 4.01 0.41
CA SER A 113 1.49 4.87 0.88
C SER A 113 1.43 6.20 0.14
N GLY A 114 2.34 6.44 -0.77
CA GLY A 114 2.52 7.68 -1.54
C GLY A 114 1.39 8.04 -2.51
N GLY A 115 0.27 7.31 -2.46
CA GLY A 115 -0.85 7.52 -3.34
C GLY A 115 -0.67 6.82 -4.70
N ILE A 116 -1.67 6.96 -5.54
CA ILE A 116 -1.63 6.49 -6.93
C ILE A 116 -0.50 7.22 -7.66
N GLY A 117 0.37 6.48 -8.31
CA GLY A 117 1.43 6.99 -9.15
C GLY A 117 0.89 7.81 -10.34
N PRO A 118 1.75 8.51 -11.05
CA PRO A 118 1.34 9.29 -12.23
C PRO A 118 0.58 8.43 -13.22
N ASN A 119 -0.48 8.99 -13.84
CA ASN A 119 -1.25 8.28 -14.84
C ASN A 119 -0.50 8.25 -16.17
N ILE A 120 0.03 7.09 -16.55
CA ILE A 120 0.88 6.90 -17.73
C ILE A 120 0.11 7.04 -19.07
N SER A 121 -1.22 6.95 -19.04
CA SER A 121 -2.06 7.17 -20.22
C SER A 121 -2.16 8.64 -20.62
N HIS A 122 -1.76 9.56 -19.72
CA HIS A 122 -1.86 10.98 -20.00
C HIS A 122 -0.60 11.51 -20.69
N PRO A 123 -0.71 12.22 -21.85
CA PRO A 123 0.44 12.64 -22.66
C PRO A 123 1.44 13.57 -21.96
N LYS A 124 1.02 14.24 -20.88
CA LYS A 124 1.86 15.17 -20.11
C LYS A 124 2.38 14.55 -18.79
N THR A 125 2.34 13.23 -18.69
CA THR A 125 2.82 12.54 -17.46
C THR A 125 4.32 12.71 -17.31
N ASP A 126 4.73 12.95 -16.07
CA ASP A 126 6.15 12.95 -15.71
C ASP A 126 6.68 11.52 -15.68
N LEU A 127 7.26 11.09 -16.81
CA LEU A 127 7.85 9.76 -16.97
C LEU A 127 9.11 9.58 -16.12
N SER A 128 9.84 10.66 -15.85
CA SER A 128 11.03 10.59 -15.00
C SER A 128 10.64 10.29 -13.55
N GLY A 129 9.53 10.84 -13.10
CA GLY A 129 8.95 10.52 -11.79
C GLY A 129 8.48 9.07 -11.69
N CYS A 130 7.93 8.48 -12.77
CA CYS A 130 7.59 7.05 -12.83
C CYS A 130 8.86 6.19 -12.77
N THR A 131 9.89 6.54 -13.53
CA THR A 131 11.18 5.84 -13.54
C THR A 131 11.83 5.84 -12.16
N GLN A 132 11.82 6.98 -11.48
CA GLN A 132 12.36 7.09 -10.13
C GLN A 132 11.59 6.23 -9.12
N ARG A 133 10.25 6.19 -9.21
CA ARG A 133 9.41 5.32 -8.36
C ARG A 133 9.68 3.84 -8.61
N LEU A 134 9.95 3.46 -9.86
CA LEU A 134 10.32 2.10 -10.22
C LEU A 134 11.67 1.72 -9.61
N LEU A 135 12.67 2.59 -9.73
CA LEU A 135 14.01 2.40 -9.13
C LEU A 135 14.00 2.35 -7.60
N ASP A 136 13.19 3.21 -7.00
CA ASP A 136 13.04 3.29 -5.53
C ASP A 136 12.10 2.20 -4.98
N TYR A 137 11.72 1.24 -5.82
CA TYR A 137 10.85 0.16 -5.38
C TYR A 137 11.54 -0.68 -4.33
N ARG A 138 10.92 -0.76 -3.16
CA ARG A 138 11.59 -1.20 -1.94
C ARG A 138 11.95 -2.68 -1.88
N TYR A 139 11.30 -3.52 -2.72
CA TYR A 139 11.57 -4.94 -2.75
C TYR A 139 12.48 -5.30 -3.93
N ALA A 140 13.77 -5.41 -3.64
CA ALA A 140 14.78 -5.76 -4.64
C ALA A 140 14.53 -7.11 -5.34
N ASP A 141 13.89 -8.05 -4.62
CA ASP A 141 13.55 -9.39 -5.14
C ASP A 141 12.18 -9.44 -5.84
N ALA A 142 11.42 -8.34 -5.89
CA ALA A 142 10.15 -8.32 -6.57
C ALA A 142 10.32 -8.53 -8.09
N MET A 143 9.40 -9.26 -8.69
CA MET A 143 9.39 -9.45 -10.14
C MET A 143 8.88 -8.20 -10.83
N ILE A 144 9.52 -7.81 -11.92
CA ILE A 144 9.14 -6.61 -12.68
C ILE A 144 7.68 -6.65 -13.15
N SER A 145 7.16 -7.82 -13.49
CA SER A 145 5.75 -8.00 -13.87
C SER A 145 4.77 -7.54 -12.78
N ASP A 146 5.10 -7.78 -11.51
CA ASP A 146 4.25 -7.42 -10.38
C ASP A 146 4.41 -5.94 -10.03
N VAL A 147 5.64 -5.43 -10.12
CA VAL A 147 5.96 -4.02 -9.84
C VAL A 147 5.31 -3.08 -10.84
N LEU A 148 5.28 -3.44 -12.12
CA LEU A 148 4.60 -2.67 -13.16
C LEU A 148 3.07 -2.56 -12.93
N MET A 149 2.48 -3.50 -12.19
CA MET A 149 1.06 -3.47 -11.83
C MET A 149 0.78 -2.77 -10.50
N ASP A 150 1.81 -2.30 -9.83
CA ASP A 150 1.66 -1.53 -8.60
C ASP A 150 1.29 -0.08 -8.93
N GLU A 151 0.04 0.29 -8.60
CA GLU A 151 -0.47 1.63 -8.85
C GLU A 151 0.31 2.74 -8.13
N SER A 152 1.14 2.40 -7.15
CA SER A 152 2.03 3.38 -6.51
C SER A 152 3.20 3.81 -7.39
N VAL A 153 3.61 2.96 -8.33
CA VAL A 153 4.65 3.26 -9.33
C VAL A 153 4.06 4.12 -10.43
N MET A 154 2.98 3.64 -11.05
CA MET A 154 2.24 4.32 -12.11
C MET A 154 0.80 3.82 -12.16
N SER A 155 -0.12 4.63 -12.66
CA SER A 155 -1.52 4.27 -12.85
C SER A 155 -1.92 4.34 -14.33
N GLY A 156 -3.10 3.80 -14.65
CA GLY A 156 -3.56 3.73 -16.04
C GLY A 156 -2.82 2.69 -16.89
N PHE A 157 -2.30 1.64 -16.27
CA PHE A 157 -1.53 0.58 -16.90
C PHE A 157 -2.14 -0.78 -16.58
N GLY A 158 -2.59 -1.49 -17.60
CA GLY A 158 -3.31 -2.75 -17.47
C GLY A 158 -2.46 -3.98 -17.79
N ASN A 159 -3.06 -5.17 -17.61
CA ASN A 159 -2.38 -6.47 -17.83
C ASN A 159 -1.90 -6.65 -19.28
N VAL A 160 -2.69 -6.19 -20.27
CA VAL A 160 -2.34 -6.27 -21.68
C VAL A 160 -1.12 -5.40 -21.95
N ALA A 161 -1.18 -4.12 -21.57
CA ALA A 161 -0.07 -3.17 -21.73
C ALA A 161 1.22 -3.66 -21.05
N ARG A 162 1.12 -4.27 -19.85
CA ARG A 162 2.26 -4.90 -19.17
C ARG A 162 2.92 -5.96 -20.04
N SER A 163 2.13 -6.88 -20.57
CA SER A 163 2.65 -8.00 -21.37
C SER A 163 3.30 -7.50 -22.66
N GLU A 164 2.68 -6.57 -23.34
CA GLU A 164 3.20 -5.94 -24.56
C GLU A 164 4.47 -5.13 -24.28
N THR A 165 4.51 -4.37 -23.18
CA THR A 165 5.70 -3.60 -22.79
C THR A 165 6.90 -4.52 -22.53
N LEU A 166 6.73 -5.54 -21.70
CA LEU A 166 7.81 -6.50 -21.39
C LEU A 166 8.30 -7.21 -22.65
N TRP A 167 7.38 -7.60 -23.53
CA TRP A 167 7.74 -8.21 -24.82
C TRP A 167 8.49 -7.25 -25.73
N ALA A 168 8.04 -6.01 -25.85
CA ALA A 168 8.66 -5.00 -26.72
C ALA A 168 10.07 -4.61 -26.28
N VAL A 169 10.31 -4.61 -24.96
CA VAL A 169 11.64 -4.31 -24.38
C VAL A 169 12.52 -5.57 -24.34
N GLY A 170 11.96 -6.77 -24.54
CA GLY A 170 12.68 -8.03 -24.46
C GLY A 170 13.07 -8.42 -23.03
N LEU A 171 12.34 -7.94 -22.05
CA LEU A 171 12.59 -8.21 -20.62
C LEU A 171 11.73 -9.37 -20.13
N SER A 172 12.37 -10.31 -19.41
CA SER A 172 11.63 -11.39 -18.74
C SER A 172 10.67 -10.84 -17.71
N PRO A 173 9.39 -11.30 -17.66
CA PRO A 173 8.47 -10.91 -16.60
C PRO A 173 8.93 -11.32 -15.20
N PHE A 174 9.82 -12.29 -15.11
CA PHE A 174 10.41 -12.80 -13.86
C PHE A 174 11.73 -12.11 -13.48
N ALA A 175 12.19 -11.13 -14.26
CA ALA A 175 13.37 -10.34 -13.90
C ALA A 175 13.12 -9.64 -12.56
N LYS A 176 14.12 -9.61 -11.71
CA LYS A 176 14.06 -8.97 -10.40
C LYS A 176 14.39 -7.48 -10.51
N MET A 177 13.79 -6.68 -9.65
CA MET A 177 14.11 -5.25 -9.57
C MET A 177 15.58 -4.98 -9.32
N ALA A 178 16.25 -5.83 -8.53
CA ALA A 178 17.69 -5.74 -8.26
C ALA A 178 18.58 -5.86 -9.50
N ASP A 179 18.08 -6.50 -10.55
CA ASP A 179 18.85 -6.78 -11.78
C ASP A 179 18.68 -5.68 -12.84
N LEU A 180 17.80 -4.69 -12.59
CA LEU A 180 17.49 -3.64 -13.54
C LEU A 180 18.33 -2.38 -13.32
N SER A 181 18.91 -1.87 -14.39
CA SER A 181 19.60 -0.59 -14.41
C SER A 181 18.60 0.59 -14.52
N TYR A 182 19.11 1.80 -14.33
CA TYR A 182 18.33 3.02 -14.60
C TYR A 182 17.82 3.06 -16.04
N GLU A 183 18.68 2.67 -17.01
CA GLU A 183 18.34 2.67 -18.44
C GLU A 183 17.23 1.66 -18.73
N ASP A 184 17.26 0.47 -18.14
CA ASP A 184 16.19 -0.53 -18.30
C ASP A 184 14.85 0.02 -17.79
N CYS A 185 14.87 0.63 -16.62
CA CYS A 185 13.66 1.24 -16.02
C CYS A 185 13.13 2.40 -16.88
N ALA A 186 13.99 3.25 -17.40
CA ALA A 186 13.59 4.38 -18.25
C ALA A 186 12.97 3.88 -19.57
N VAL A 187 13.60 2.93 -20.23
CA VAL A 187 13.09 2.32 -21.47
C VAL A 187 11.75 1.62 -21.24
N LEU A 188 11.60 0.93 -20.12
CA LEU A 188 10.35 0.30 -19.71
C LEU A 188 9.22 1.33 -19.59
N ILE A 189 9.43 2.41 -18.84
CA ILE A 189 8.42 3.45 -18.59
C ILE A 189 8.05 4.18 -19.87
N GLU A 190 9.02 4.54 -20.71
CA GLU A 190 8.78 5.18 -22.00
C GLU A 190 7.98 4.28 -22.94
N THR A 191 8.33 2.99 -23.00
CA THR A 191 7.63 2.02 -23.86
C THR A 191 6.22 1.78 -23.34
N ALA A 192 6.04 1.64 -22.04
CA ALA A 192 4.73 1.52 -21.39
C ALA A 192 3.81 2.71 -21.72
N SER A 193 4.34 3.93 -21.59
CA SER A 193 3.58 5.15 -21.93
C SER A 193 3.16 5.18 -23.38
N ARG A 194 4.05 4.83 -24.30
CA ARG A 194 3.77 4.79 -25.73
C ARG A 194 2.69 3.78 -26.08
N ILE A 195 2.75 2.57 -25.51
CA ILE A 195 1.76 1.51 -25.75
C ILE A 195 0.38 1.96 -25.28
N VAL A 196 0.25 2.42 -24.02
CA VAL A 196 -1.03 2.84 -23.46
C VAL A 196 -1.62 4.05 -24.20
N GLN A 197 -0.79 4.97 -24.69
CA GLN A 197 -1.26 6.14 -25.44
C GLN A 197 -1.63 5.83 -26.89
N SER A 198 -1.09 4.75 -27.47
CA SER A 198 -1.43 4.34 -28.83
C SER A 198 -2.70 3.50 -28.91
N ASP A 199 -3.09 2.85 -27.83
CA ASP A 199 -4.32 2.05 -27.75
C ASP A 199 -5.08 2.37 -26.44
N PRO A 200 -6.03 3.32 -26.48
CA PRO A 200 -6.79 3.73 -25.30
C PRO A 200 -7.77 2.68 -24.78
N GLU A 201 -7.92 1.53 -25.44
CA GLU A 201 -8.74 0.39 -24.97
C GLU A 201 -7.90 -0.68 -24.23
N THR A 202 -6.58 -0.49 -24.13
CA THR A 202 -5.66 -1.38 -23.42
C THR A 202 -5.43 -0.89 -22.00
#